data_82c3d54cefa3be6016ace5841c071781
#
_entry.id   82c3d54cefa3be6016ace5841c071781
#
_cell.length_a   1.000
_cell.length_b   1.000
_cell.length_c   1.000
_cell.angle_alpha   90.00
_cell.angle_beta   90.00
_cell.angle_gamma   90.00
#
_symmetry.space_group_name_H-M   'P 1'
#
loop_
_entity.id
_entity.type
_entity.pdbx_description
1 polymer ?
#
loop_
_entity_poly.entity_id
_entity_poly.type
_entity_poly.pdbx_seq_one_letter_code
_entity_poly.pdbx_strand_id
1 'polypeptide(L)'
;WTTTPWTLPANAAVCLAPEADYVMVRTADFTTILAYDLLEDVAETAGWEDYELVRDASGEVVSVKGKELCGTTYTCPIRQDLKGMIIYGNHVTLDSGTGAVHTAPGHGQDDYLVGLEFDLPILMPVDDNGVLTDEAGPFAGLDVDEANPRIIEWLRERGTLVAQKEILHSYPHCWRCHEPVIFRATDQWFVSMDKNDLRTQALKAINEDVQWVPEWAKNRIGSMVAERPDWCISRQRS
;
A
#
# COMPACT_ATOMS: atom_id res chain seq x y z
N TRP A 1 -1.72 7.13 7.02
CA TRP A 1 -1.41 6.01 7.88
C TRP A 1 -0.41 5.06 7.19
N THR A 2 0.59 4.59 7.92
CA THR A 2 1.52 3.55 7.46
C THR A 2 2.10 2.79 8.65
N THR A 3 2.40 1.50 8.46
CA THR A 3 3.16 0.67 9.40
C THR A 3 4.64 0.60 9.02
N THR A 4 5.03 1.14 7.87
CA THR A 4 6.38 1.05 7.29
C THR A 4 6.89 2.43 6.87
N PRO A 5 7.32 3.29 7.81
CA PRO A 5 7.74 4.67 7.51
C PRO A 5 8.81 4.78 6.42
N TRP A 6 9.72 3.79 6.31
CA TRP A 6 10.79 3.77 5.32
C TRP A 6 10.29 3.80 3.86
N THR A 7 9.00 3.47 3.60
CA THR A 7 8.40 3.54 2.25
C THR A 7 7.87 4.94 1.89
N LEU A 8 7.79 5.88 2.85
CA LEU A 8 7.29 7.23 2.59
C LEU A 8 8.06 8.01 1.49
N PRO A 9 9.37 7.83 1.25
CA PRO A 9 10.04 8.41 0.09
C PRO A 9 9.47 7.97 -1.26
N ALA A 10 8.85 6.77 -1.31
CA ALA A 10 8.18 6.22 -2.49
C ALA A 10 6.66 6.54 -2.53
N ASN A 11 6.18 7.49 -1.73
CA ASN A 11 4.76 7.85 -1.71
C ASN A 11 4.30 8.30 -3.09
N ALA A 12 3.30 7.61 -3.64
CA ALA A 12 2.66 7.95 -4.92
C ALA A 12 1.19 8.35 -4.74
N ALA A 13 0.52 7.80 -3.72
CA ALA A 13 -0.88 8.10 -3.46
C ALA A 13 -1.23 7.99 -1.97
N VAL A 14 -2.41 8.49 -1.64
CA VAL A 14 -3.16 8.17 -0.43
C VAL A 14 -4.43 7.46 -0.85
N CYS A 15 -4.60 6.22 -0.41
CA CYS A 15 -5.75 5.38 -0.74
C CYS A 15 -6.82 5.46 0.35
N LEU A 16 -8.07 5.64 -0.06
CA LEU A 16 -9.24 5.76 0.81
C LEU A 16 -10.18 4.58 0.62
N ALA A 17 -10.98 4.26 1.64
CA ALA A 17 -12.10 3.33 1.49
C ALA A 17 -13.22 4.01 0.67
N PRO A 18 -13.67 3.43 -0.47
CA PRO A 18 -14.52 4.13 -1.43
C PRO A 18 -15.87 4.57 -0.86
N GLU A 19 -16.48 3.75 -0.01
CA GLU A 19 -17.83 3.97 0.52
C GLU A 19 -17.84 4.53 1.95
N ALA A 20 -16.68 4.70 2.59
CA ALA A 20 -16.58 5.30 3.91
C ALA A 20 -16.83 6.81 3.85
N ASP A 21 -17.35 7.35 4.95
CA ASP A 21 -17.52 8.77 5.12
C ASP A 21 -16.24 9.41 5.67
N TYR A 22 -15.74 10.42 4.98
CA TYR A 22 -14.57 11.20 5.37
C TYR A 22 -15.01 12.58 5.82
N VAL A 23 -14.47 13.01 6.96
CA VAL A 23 -14.78 14.30 7.55
C VAL A 23 -13.54 15.15 7.67
N MET A 24 -13.73 16.47 7.64
CA MET A 24 -12.68 17.43 7.85
C MET A 24 -12.68 17.84 9.32
N VAL A 25 -11.55 17.62 9.99
CA VAL A 25 -11.33 17.92 11.42
C VAL A 25 -10.35 19.07 11.55
N ARG A 26 -10.71 20.08 12.31
CA ARG A 26 -9.86 21.22 12.64
C ARG A 26 -9.38 21.11 14.08
N THR A 27 -8.08 21.13 14.27
CA THR A 27 -7.42 21.27 15.58
C THR A 27 -6.88 22.70 15.73
N ALA A 28 -6.23 22.99 16.84
CA ALA A 28 -5.57 24.28 17.05
C ALA A 28 -4.46 24.54 16.01
N ASP A 29 -3.75 23.51 15.56
CA ASP A 29 -2.53 23.63 14.75
C ASP A 29 -2.74 23.38 13.26
N PHE A 30 -3.72 22.53 12.89
CA PHE A 30 -3.93 22.13 11.49
C PHE A 30 -5.38 21.69 11.22
N THR A 31 -5.67 21.46 9.94
CA THR A 31 -6.91 20.82 9.49
C THR A 31 -6.54 19.57 8.75
N THR A 32 -7.23 18.45 9.05
CA THR A 32 -6.99 17.16 8.44
C THR A 32 -8.28 16.50 7.96
N ILE A 33 -8.14 15.47 7.12
CA ILE A 33 -9.25 14.63 6.65
C ILE A 33 -8.98 13.19 7.09
N LEU A 34 -9.99 12.55 7.67
CA LEU A 34 -9.92 11.15 8.07
C LEU A 34 -11.30 10.50 8.01
N ALA A 35 -11.35 9.17 8.06
CA ALA A 35 -12.62 8.44 8.10
C ALA A 35 -13.37 8.74 9.40
N TYR A 36 -14.66 9.07 9.28
CA TYR A 36 -15.50 9.44 10.42
C TYR A 36 -15.54 8.35 11.50
N ASP A 37 -15.64 7.09 11.10
CA ASP A 37 -15.69 5.95 12.00
C ASP A 37 -14.42 5.76 12.85
N LEU A 38 -13.30 6.36 12.43
CA LEU A 38 -12.01 6.29 13.14
C LEU A 38 -11.68 7.59 13.91
N LEU A 39 -12.57 8.56 13.92
CA LEU A 39 -12.31 9.88 14.49
C LEU A 39 -11.95 9.82 15.98
N GLU A 40 -12.71 9.06 16.77
CA GLU A 40 -12.50 8.95 18.21
C GLU A 40 -11.15 8.29 18.52
N ASP A 41 -10.83 7.18 17.85
CA ASP A 41 -9.56 6.47 18.03
C ASP A 41 -8.35 7.32 17.61
N VAL A 42 -8.49 8.10 16.54
CA VAL A 42 -7.44 9.02 16.08
C VAL A 42 -7.26 10.17 17.06
N ALA A 43 -8.36 10.77 17.53
CA ALA A 43 -8.31 11.87 18.50
C ALA A 43 -7.66 11.43 19.82
N GLU A 44 -8.01 10.25 20.33
CA GLU A 44 -7.39 9.67 21.52
C GLU A 44 -5.89 9.42 21.31
N THR A 45 -5.52 8.76 20.18
CA THR A 45 -4.13 8.43 19.87
C THR A 45 -3.27 9.69 19.69
N ALA A 46 -3.83 10.74 19.08
CA ALA A 46 -3.16 12.01 18.83
C ALA A 46 -3.21 12.99 20.02
N GLY A 47 -3.98 12.66 21.09
CA GLY A 47 -4.14 13.52 22.26
C GLY A 47 -4.89 14.81 21.95
N TRP A 48 -5.85 14.78 21.04
CA TRP A 48 -6.67 15.95 20.71
C TRP A 48 -7.74 16.14 21.80
N GLU A 49 -7.52 17.09 22.67
CA GLU A 49 -8.50 17.46 23.70
C GLU A 49 -9.61 18.35 23.12
N ASP A 50 -9.22 19.27 22.21
CA ASP A 50 -10.12 20.18 21.53
C ASP A 50 -9.98 20.04 20.02
N TYR A 51 -11.05 19.62 19.34
CA TYR A 51 -11.15 19.63 17.87
C TYR A 51 -12.59 19.91 17.44
N GLU A 52 -12.71 20.42 16.22
CA GLU A 52 -14.00 20.75 15.62
C GLU A 52 -14.18 20.03 14.29
N LEU A 53 -15.37 19.48 14.08
CA LEU A 53 -15.79 19.04 12.74
C LEU A 53 -16.15 20.28 11.91
N VAL A 54 -15.55 20.38 10.73
CA VAL A 54 -15.89 21.48 9.81
C VAL A 54 -17.33 21.32 9.35
N ARG A 55 -18.07 22.43 9.41
CA ARG A 55 -19.49 22.50 9.03
C ARG A 55 -19.67 23.39 7.82
N ASP A 56 -20.68 23.08 7.04
CA ASP A 56 -21.10 23.89 5.92
C ASP A 56 -21.91 25.14 6.36
N ALA A 57 -22.39 25.92 5.38
CA ALA A 57 -23.19 27.11 5.66
C ALA A 57 -24.56 26.84 6.30
N SER A 58 -25.05 25.59 6.23
CA SER A 58 -26.28 25.14 6.91
C SER A 58 -26.05 24.68 8.34
N GLY A 59 -24.77 24.50 8.74
CA GLY A 59 -24.37 23.99 10.05
C GLY A 59 -24.25 22.45 10.10
N GLU A 60 -24.37 21.78 8.95
CA GLU A 60 -24.14 20.34 8.86
C GLU A 60 -22.67 20.00 8.73
N VAL A 61 -22.25 18.83 9.27
CA VAL A 61 -20.88 18.35 9.15
C VAL A 61 -20.56 18.08 7.69
N VAL A 62 -19.45 18.67 7.21
CA VAL A 62 -18.95 18.39 5.86
C VAL A 62 -18.42 16.96 5.81
N SER A 63 -19.12 16.08 5.13
CA SER A 63 -18.78 14.68 4.92
C SER A 63 -18.84 14.34 3.43
N VAL A 64 -17.86 13.56 2.96
CA VAL A 64 -17.79 13.09 1.57
C VAL A 64 -17.39 11.61 1.54
N LYS A 65 -17.83 10.89 0.52
CA LYS A 65 -17.37 9.50 0.33
C LYS A 65 -15.93 9.47 -0.16
N GLY A 66 -15.14 8.48 0.26
CA GLY A 66 -13.73 8.37 -0.12
C GLY A 66 -13.51 8.43 -1.63
N LYS A 67 -14.39 7.80 -2.43
CA LYS A 67 -14.34 7.84 -3.89
C LYS A 67 -14.54 9.25 -4.50
N GLU A 68 -15.22 10.14 -3.79
CA GLU A 68 -15.48 11.51 -4.27
C GLU A 68 -14.25 12.41 -4.16
N LEU A 69 -13.27 12.04 -3.31
CA LEU A 69 -11.99 12.73 -3.19
C LEU A 69 -10.97 12.28 -4.23
N CYS A 70 -11.27 11.23 -5.01
CA CYS A 70 -10.39 10.68 -6.03
C CYS A 70 -9.96 11.74 -7.05
N GLY A 71 -8.68 11.72 -7.42
CA GLY A 71 -8.08 12.68 -8.36
C GLY A 71 -7.59 13.98 -7.70
N THR A 72 -7.90 14.23 -6.44
CA THR A 72 -7.31 15.34 -5.70
C THR A 72 -5.80 15.11 -5.53
N THR A 73 -5.00 16.12 -5.81
CA THR A 73 -3.54 16.02 -5.71
C THR A 73 -3.01 16.70 -4.46
N TYR A 74 -1.89 16.22 -3.95
CA TYR A 74 -1.18 16.78 -2.81
C TYR A 74 0.34 16.77 -3.05
N THR A 75 1.09 17.48 -2.23
CA THR A 75 2.56 17.42 -2.24
C THR A 75 3.03 16.27 -1.35
N CYS A 76 3.87 15.37 -1.89
CA CYS A 76 4.38 14.23 -1.12
C CYS A 76 5.15 14.70 0.12
N PRO A 77 5.03 14.00 1.26
CA PRO A 77 5.52 14.51 2.55
C PRO A 77 7.05 14.63 2.60
N ILE A 78 7.78 13.74 1.95
CA ILE A 78 9.25 13.72 1.94
C ILE A 78 9.77 14.30 0.63
N ARG A 79 9.34 13.76 -0.50
CA ARG A 79 9.70 14.20 -1.85
C ARG A 79 8.77 15.33 -2.27
N GLN A 80 9.04 16.55 -1.79
CA GLN A 80 8.20 17.72 -2.07
C GLN A 80 8.24 18.17 -3.55
N ASP A 81 9.16 17.63 -4.33
CA ASP A 81 9.23 17.73 -5.78
C ASP A 81 8.19 16.85 -6.49
N LEU A 82 7.62 15.88 -5.80
CA LEU A 82 6.60 14.96 -6.32
C LEU A 82 5.19 15.34 -5.87
N LYS A 83 4.23 15.02 -6.72
CA LYS A 83 2.81 15.12 -6.42
C LYS A 83 2.22 13.72 -6.26
N GLY A 84 1.54 13.51 -5.15
CA GLY A 84 0.71 12.35 -4.94
C GLY A 84 -0.75 12.64 -5.31
N MET A 85 -1.54 11.59 -5.46
CA MET A 85 -2.96 11.65 -5.77
C MET A 85 -3.78 10.91 -4.72
N ILE A 86 -4.96 11.42 -4.38
CA ILE A 86 -5.93 10.65 -3.62
C ILE A 86 -6.61 9.66 -4.56
N ILE A 87 -6.62 8.40 -4.17
CA ILE A 87 -7.27 7.29 -4.86
C ILE A 87 -8.17 6.54 -3.90
N TYR A 88 -8.86 5.51 -4.37
CA TYR A 88 -9.63 4.62 -3.50
C TYR A 88 -9.32 3.15 -3.80
N GLY A 89 -9.53 2.28 -2.79
CA GLY A 89 -9.32 0.85 -2.94
C GLY A 89 -10.05 0.05 -1.87
N ASN A 90 -10.55 -1.13 -2.24
CA ASN A 90 -11.32 -2.00 -1.34
C ASN A 90 -10.45 -2.69 -0.27
N HIS A 91 -9.13 -2.61 -0.37
CA HIS A 91 -8.20 -3.13 0.64
C HIS A 91 -8.06 -2.20 1.85
N VAL A 92 -8.53 -0.95 1.74
CA VAL A 92 -8.54 -0.03 2.87
C VAL A 92 -9.65 -0.40 3.83
N THR A 93 -9.27 -0.84 5.03
CA THR A 93 -10.19 -1.18 6.12
C THR A 93 -10.29 -0.04 7.13
N LEU A 94 -11.34 -0.08 7.95
CA LEU A 94 -11.57 0.89 9.04
C LEU A 94 -11.34 0.26 10.42
N ASP A 95 -10.50 -0.77 10.49
CA ASP A 95 -10.19 -1.46 11.74
C ASP A 95 -9.12 -0.74 12.56
N SER A 96 -8.32 0.12 11.92
CA SER A 96 -7.24 0.88 12.54
C SER A 96 -6.74 2.01 11.66
N GLY A 97 -5.95 2.90 12.25
CA GLY A 97 -5.34 4.03 11.54
C GLY A 97 -6.30 5.19 11.31
N THR A 98 -6.30 5.78 10.13
CA THR A 98 -7.06 7.00 9.80
C THR A 98 -8.07 6.80 8.67
N GLY A 99 -8.13 5.60 8.08
CA GLY A 99 -8.85 5.35 6.83
C GLY A 99 -8.19 5.95 5.58
N ALA A 100 -7.08 6.66 5.75
CA ALA A 100 -6.28 7.23 4.67
C ALA A 100 -4.90 6.57 4.67
N VAL A 101 -4.69 5.64 3.74
CA VAL A 101 -3.53 4.74 3.72
C VAL A 101 -2.48 5.24 2.73
N HIS A 102 -1.24 5.41 3.23
CA HIS A 102 -0.08 5.64 2.39
C HIS A 102 0.06 4.53 1.37
N THR A 103 0.27 4.89 0.10
CA THR A 103 0.37 3.95 -1.01
C THR A 103 1.68 4.15 -1.77
N ALA A 104 2.46 3.06 -1.85
CA ALA A 104 3.73 2.99 -2.55
C ALA A 104 3.77 1.72 -3.44
N PRO A 105 3.40 1.81 -4.73
CA PRO A 105 3.28 0.65 -5.63
C PRO A 105 4.51 -0.25 -5.73
N GLY A 106 5.69 0.28 -5.45
CA GLY A 106 6.94 -0.48 -5.42
C GLY A 106 7.13 -1.36 -4.17
N HIS A 107 6.33 -1.17 -3.11
CA HIS A 107 6.59 -1.74 -1.78
C HIS A 107 5.42 -2.50 -1.14
N GLY A 108 4.35 -2.77 -1.89
CA GLY A 108 3.21 -3.54 -1.42
C GLY A 108 2.45 -4.18 -2.56
N GLN A 109 1.90 -5.38 -2.35
CA GLN A 109 1.13 -6.07 -3.38
C GLN A 109 -0.20 -5.35 -3.66
N ASP A 110 -0.92 -4.96 -2.62
CA ASP A 110 -2.19 -4.23 -2.76
C ASP A 110 -1.93 -2.84 -3.35
N ASP A 111 -0.85 -2.18 -2.93
CA ASP A 111 -0.41 -0.89 -3.47
C ASP A 111 -0.06 -1.00 -4.96
N TYR A 112 0.60 -2.09 -5.36
CA TYR A 112 0.92 -2.36 -6.76
C TYR A 112 -0.34 -2.55 -7.61
N LEU A 113 -1.28 -3.37 -7.13
CA LEU A 113 -2.50 -3.67 -7.86
C LEU A 113 -3.37 -2.41 -8.04
N VAL A 114 -3.59 -1.64 -6.97
CA VAL A 114 -4.31 -0.37 -7.07
C VAL A 114 -3.52 0.66 -7.87
N GLY A 115 -2.19 0.62 -7.79
CA GLY A 115 -1.31 1.47 -8.59
C GLY A 115 -1.46 1.26 -10.09
N LEU A 116 -1.64 0.00 -10.54
CA LEU A 116 -1.94 -0.31 -11.93
C LEU A 116 -3.31 0.22 -12.38
N GLU A 117 -4.32 0.18 -11.50
CA GLU A 117 -5.68 0.67 -11.79
C GLU A 117 -5.70 2.19 -12.01
N PHE A 118 -4.89 2.94 -11.24
CA PHE A 118 -4.81 4.40 -11.30
C PHE A 118 -3.59 4.94 -12.05
N ASP A 119 -2.84 4.09 -12.75
CA ASP A 119 -1.63 4.46 -13.52
C ASP A 119 -0.59 5.22 -12.66
N LEU A 120 -0.38 4.75 -11.43
CA LEU A 120 0.58 5.36 -10.52
C LEU A 120 2.02 5.00 -10.87
N PRO A 121 2.99 5.89 -10.62
CA PRO A 121 4.40 5.57 -10.81
C PRO A 121 4.87 4.52 -9.79
N ILE A 122 5.71 3.59 -10.26
CA ILE A 122 6.40 2.62 -9.40
C ILE A 122 7.74 3.23 -9.00
N LEU A 123 7.76 3.92 -7.86
CA LEU A 123 8.97 4.49 -7.27
C LEU A 123 9.69 3.43 -6.45
N MET A 124 11.02 3.32 -6.61
CA MET A 124 11.83 2.28 -5.96
C MET A 124 13.12 2.86 -5.36
N PRO A 125 13.01 3.68 -4.31
CA PRO A 125 14.17 4.31 -3.67
C PRO A 125 14.94 3.35 -2.74
N VAL A 126 14.99 2.05 -3.03
CA VAL A 126 15.71 1.03 -2.25
C VAL A 126 16.49 0.12 -3.17
N ASP A 127 17.77 -0.07 -2.93
CA ASP A 127 18.65 -0.96 -3.68
C ASP A 127 18.48 -2.45 -3.32
N ASP A 128 19.28 -3.32 -3.96
CA ASP A 128 19.23 -4.78 -3.74
C ASP A 128 19.71 -5.21 -2.35
N ASN A 129 20.36 -4.34 -1.59
CA ASN A 129 20.84 -4.59 -0.24
C ASN A 129 19.88 -4.08 0.84
N GLY A 130 18.76 -3.45 0.47
CA GLY A 130 17.83 -2.83 1.42
C GLY A 130 18.25 -1.43 1.85
N VAL A 131 19.16 -0.79 1.13
CA VAL A 131 19.67 0.56 1.42
C VAL A 131 18.93 1.59 0.57
N LEU A 132 18.52 2.68 1.20
CA LEU A 132 17.85 3.78 0.52
C LEU A 132 18.80 4.49 -0.45
N THR A 133 18.36 4.65 -1.70
CA THR A 133 19.11 5.33 -2.76
C THR A 133 18.97 6.86 -2.67
N ASP A 134 19.68 7.59 -3.53
CA ASP A 134 19.57 9.05 -3.63
C ASP A 134 18.13 9.53 -3.90
N GLU A 135 17.28 8.66 -4.47
CA GLU A 135 15.85 8.94 -4.68
C GLU A 135 15.06 9.06 -3.37
N ALA A 136 15.58 8.55 -2.25
CA ALA A 136 14.98 8.72 -0.94
C ALA A 136 15.24 10.11 -0.31
N GLY A 137 15.98 10.98 -1.00
CA GLY A 137 16.27 12.33 -0.55
C GLY A 137 17.11 12.35 0.73
N PRO A 138 16.63 12.99 1.82
CA PRO A 138 17.45 13.15 3.04
C PRO A 138 17.78 11.84 3.77
N PHE A 139 17.23 10.72 3.34
CA PHE A 139 17.42 9.40 3.96
C PHE A 139 18.31 8.48 3.12
N ALA A 140 18.89 8.97 2.02
CA ALA A 140 19.81 8.23 1.18
C ALA A 140 20.97 7.62 2.01
N GLY A 141 21.30 6.36 1.70
CA GLY A 141 22.38 5.63 2.36
C GLY A 141 22.01 4.95 3.69
N LEU A 142 20.80 5.14 4.20
CA LEU A 142 20.30 4.43 5.38
C LEU A 142 19.76 3.06 4.99
N ASP A 143 19.98 2.06 5.84
CA ASP A 143 19.23 0.81 5.79
C ASP A 143 17.75 1.07 6.12
N VAL A 144 16.83 0.24 5.60
CA VAL A 144 15.37 0.42 5.78
C VAL A 144 14.96 0.40 7.26
N ASP A 145 15.62 -0.39 8.10
CA ASP A 145 15.33 -0.45 9.54
C ASP A 145 15.81 0.80 10.25
N GLU A 146 17.00 1.31 9.90
CA GLU A 146 17.53 2.57 10.41
C GLU A 146 16.73 3.79 9.93
N ALA A 147 16.14 3.71 8.75
CA ALA A 147 15.35 4.78 8.17
C ALA A 147 14.04 5.03 8.93
N ASN A 148 13.40 3.98 9.49
CA ASN A 148 12.13 4.12 10.19
C ASN A 148 12.18 5.18 11.32
N PRO A 149 13.02 5.07 12.34
CA PRO A 149 13.09 6.06 13.41
C PRO A 149 13.52 7.45 12.89
N ARG A 150 14.40 7.50 11.89
CA ARG A 150 14.87 8.78 11.32
C ARG A 150 13.79 9.52 10.57
N ILE A 151 12.94 8.82 9.83
CA ILE A 151 11.81 9.42 9.13
C ILE A 151 10.76 9.92 10.12
N ILE A 152 10.46 9.15 11.17
CA ILE A 152 9.53 9.55 12.23
C ILE A 152 10.01 10.84 12.90
N GLU A 153 11.32 10.92 13.28
CA GLU A 153 11.89 12.10 13.89
C GLU A 153 11.86 13.31 12.95
N TRP A 154 12.18 13.11 11.66
CA TRP A 154 12.13 14.14 10.65
C TRP A 154 10.73 14.73 10.46
N LEU A 155 9.68 13.86 10.49
CA LEU A 155 8.29 14.30 10.42
C LEU A 155 7.87 15.07 11.69
N ARG A 156 8.35 14.64 12.87
CA ARG A 156 8.09 15.29 14.16
C ARG A 156 8.69 16.70 14.20
N GLU A 157 9.95 16.85 13.82
CA GLU A 157 10.64 18.15 13.78
C GLU A 157 9.93 19.18 12.87
N ARG A 158 9.22 18.70 11.84
CA ARG A 158 8.48 19.54 10.89
C ARG A 158 7.01 19.76 11.25
N GLY A 159 6.57 19.20 12.38
CA GLY A 159 5.17 19.30 12.79
C GLY A 159 4.19 18.59 11.84
N THR A 160 4.68 17.62 11.05
CA THR A 160 3.85 16.85 10.10
C THR A 160 3.49 15.47 10.60
N LEU A 161 4.07 15.03 11.71
CA LEU A 161 3.68 13.80 12.41
C LEU A 161 2.50 14.11 13.33
N VAL A 162 1.33 13.60 13.01
CA VAL A 162 0.12 13.76 13.83
C VAL A 162 0.19 12.90 15.09
N ALA A 163 0.47 11.61 14.92
CA ALA A 163 0.62 10.67 16.03
C ALA A 163 1.47 9.47 15.64
N GLN A 164 1.97 8.78 16.66
CA GLN A 164 2.68 7.50 16.53
C GLN A 164 2.13 6.55 17.58
N LYS A 165 1.85 5.30 17.16
CA LYS A 165 1.36 4.23 18.04
C LYS A 165 2.11 2.95 17.72
N GLU A 166 2.51 2.21 18.74
CA GLU A 166 3.00 0.85 18.57
C GLU A 166 1.83 -0.09 18.34
N ILE A 167 1.94 -0.94 17.34
CA ILE A 167 0.94 -1.96 17.03
C ILE A 167 1.59 -3.34 16.93
N LEU A 168 0.86 -4.35 17.34
CA LEU A 168 1.24 -5.75 17.14
C LEU A 168 0.47 -6.30 15.94
N HIS A 169 1.19 -6.68 14.90
CA HIS A 169 0.58 -7.27 13.71
C HIS A 169 1.44 -8.41 13.16
N SER A 170 0.84 -9.26 12.32
CA SER A 170 1.57 -10.30 11.61
C SER A 170 2.45 -9.68 10.53
N TYR A 171 3.73 -10.07 10.48
CA TYR A 171 4.67 -9.62 9.47
C TYR A 171 5.33 -10.81 8.78
N PRO A 172 5.54 -10.78 7.45
CA PRO A 172 6.17 -11.88 6.74
C PRO A 172 7.66 -11.98 7.06
N HIS A 173 8.10 -13.19 7.37
CA HIS A 173 9.50 -13.52 7.63
C HIS A 173 10.05 -14.51 6.61
N CYS A 174 11.33 -14.44 6.34
CA CYS A 174 12.02 -15.41 5.50
C CYS A 174 11.94 -16.80 6.13
N TRP A 175 11.44 -17.79 5.40
CA TRP A 175 11.31 -19.17 5.89
C TRP A 175 12.65 -19.85 6.20
N ARG A 176 13.78 -19.29 5.73
CA ARG A 176 15.13 -19.84 5.89
C ARG A 176 15.91 -19.20 7.03
N CYS A 177 16.02 -17.87 7.06
CA CYS A 177 16.78 -17.15 8.09
C CYS A 177 15.89 -16.58 9.20
N HIS A 178 14.57 -16.61 9.04
CA HIS A 178 13.55 -16.07 9.95
C HIS A 178 13.62 -14.55 10.18
N GLU A 179 14.42 -13.84 9.38
CA GLU A 179 14.45 -12.38 9.42
C GLU A 179 13.23 -11.80 8.69
N PRO A 180 12.75 -10.60 9.08
CA PRO A 180 11.68 -9.92 8.37
C PRO A 180 12.08 -9.65 6.92
N VAL A 181 11.10 -9.68 6.02
CA VAL A 181 11.32 -9.41 4.60
C VAL A 181 10.75 -8.05 4.22
N ILE A 182 11.32 -7.42 3.20
CA ILE A 182 10.75 -6.22 2.59
C ILE A 182 10.16 -6.55 1.22
N PHE A 183 9.17 -5.78 0.80
CA PHE A 183 8.61 -5.86 -0.55
C PHE A 183 9.30 -4.83 -1.45
N ARG A 184 9.78 -5.30 -2.61
CA ARG A 184 10.40 -4.47 -3.64
C ARG A 184 9.89 -4.90 -5.01
N ALA A 185 9.47 -3.96 -5.82
CA ALA A 185 9.26 -4.22 -7.24
C ALA A 185 10.62 -4.39 -7.92
N THR A 186 10.78 -5.44 -8.70
CA THR A 186 12.00 -5.72 -9.47
C THR A 186 11.62 -6.22 -10.85
N ASP A 187 12.43 -5.89 -11.84
CA ASP A 187 12.24 -6.40 -13.19
C ASP A 187 12.43 -7.91 -13.22
N GLN A 188 11.45 -8.62 -13.76
CA GLN A 188 11.41 -10.07 -13.80
C GLN A 188 11.00 -10.53 -15.21
N TRP A 189 11.43 -11.73 -15.57
CA TRP A 189 10.96 -12.41 -16.75
C TRP A 189 9.76 -13.29 -16.44
N PHE A 190 8.67 -13.10 -17.19
CA PHE A 190 7.46 -13.88 -17.03
C PHE A 190 7.09 -14.59 -18.33
N VAL A 191 6.61 -15.82 -18.19
CA VAL A 191 5.85 -16.52 -19.21
C VAL A 191 4.38 -16.22 -18.94
N SER A 192 3.73 -15.52 -19.87
CA SER A 192 2.31 -15.22 -19.76
C SER A 192 1.50 -16.50 -19.93
N MET A 193 0.60 -16.76 -18.98
CA MET A 193 -0.29 -17.92 -19.02
C MET A 193 -1.46 -17.72 -19.98
N ASP A 194 -1.82 -16.48 -20.28
CA ASP A 194 -2.98 -16.17 -21.11
C ASP A 194 -2.61 -15.78 -22.56
N LYS A 195 -1.37 -15.31 -22.78
CA LYS A 195 -0.87 -14.99 -24.12
C LYS A 195 -0.74 -16.28 -24.96
N ASN A 196 -1.20 -16.21 -26.20
CA ASN A 196 -1.26 -17.35 -27.13
C ASN A 196 -2.08 -18.55 -26.60
N ASP A 197 -3.08 -18.28 -25.76
CA ASP A 197 -4.02 -19.27 -25.22
C ASP A 197 -3.35 -20.44 -24.45
N LEU A 198 -2.18 -20.22 -23.85
CA LEU A 198 -1.43 -21.27 -23.15
C LEU A 198 -2.28 -21.92 -22.05
N ARG A 199 -2.95 -21.15 -21.21
CA ARG A 199 -3.85 -21.67 -20.16
C ARG A 199 -4.97 -22.51 -20.74
N THR A 200 -5.64 -22.01 -21.77
CA THR A 200 -6.75 -22.68 -22.43
C THR A 200 -6.30 -24.02 -23.04
N GLN A 201 -5.16 -24.03 -23.72
CA GLN A 201 -4.59 -25.24 -24.32
C GLN A 201 -4.17 -26.26 -23.26
N ALA A 202 -3.55 -25.81 -22.16
CA ALA A 202 -3.17 -26.70 -21.07
C ALA A 202 -4.39 -27.31 -20.39
N LEU A 203 -5.44 -26.52 -20.11
CA LEU A 203 -6.69 -27.04 -19.53
C LEU A 203 -7.40 -28.01 -20.47
N LYS A 204 -7.38 -27.75 -21.78
CA LYS A 204 -7.93 -28.68 -22.78
C LYS A 204 -7.17 -30.02 -22.74
N ALA A 205 -5.84 -30.00 -22.78
CA ALA A 205 -5.03 -31.21 -22.72
C ALA A 205 -5.27 -31.99 -21.42
N ILE A 206 -5.38 -31.31 -20.27
CA ILE A 206 -5.71 -31.93 -18.98
C ILE A 206 -7.05 -32.67 -19.02
N ASN A 207 -8.03 -32.09 -19.72
CA ASN A 207 -9.39 -32.60 -19.73
C ASN A 207 -9.62 -33.68 -20.79
N GLU A 208 -8.95 -33.59 -21.94
CA GLU A 208 -9.26 -34.38 -23.12
C GLU A 208 -8.14 -35.36 -23.51
N ASP A 209 -6.86 -35.01 -23.32
CA ASP A 209 -5.76 -35.75 -23.90
C ASP A 209 -5.01 -36.62 -22.88
N VAL A 210 -5.13 -36.34 -21.57
CA VAL A 210 -4.38 -37.03 -20.51
C VAL A 210 -5.27 -38.00 -19.77
N GLN A 211 -4.81 -39.29 -19.68
CA GLN A 211 -5.41 -40.28 -18.80
C GLN A 211 -4.86 -40.14 -17.38
N TRP A 212 -5.73 -39.86 -16.42
CA TRP A 212 -5.36 -39.65 -15.03
C TRP A 212 -5.50 -40.89 -14.17
N VAL A 213 -4.41 -41.26 -13.47
CA VAL A 213 -4.40 -42.34 -12.48
C VAL A 213 -3.68 -41.86 -11.21
N PRO A 214 -4.40 -41.63 -10.13
CA PRO A 214 -5.85 -41.72 -9.93
C PRO A 214 -6.62 -40.55 -10.59
N GLU A 215 -7.90 -40.81 -10.89
CA GLU A 215 -8.76 -39.86 -11.62
C GLU A 215 -8.91 -38.48 -10.95
N TRP A 216 -8.92 -38.42 -9.61
CA TRP A 216 -9.03 -37.20 -8.86
C TRP A 216 -7.87 -36.18 -9.13
N ALA A 217 -6.72 -36.67 -9.59
CA ALA A 217 -5.57 -35.84 -9.92
C ALA A 217 -5.90 -34.81 -11.03
N LYS A 218 -6.85 -35.15 -11.92
CA LYS A 218 -7.36 -34.25 -12.96
C LYS A 218 -7.90 -32.95 -12.39
N ASN A 219 -8.74 -33.04 -11.37
CA ASN A 219 -9.35 -31.86 -10.75
C ASN A 219 -8.30 -30.97 -10.08
N ARG A 220 -7.34 -31.60 -9.37
CA ARG A 220 -6.27 -30.88 -8.69
C ARG A 220 -5.40 -30.09 -9.66
N ILE A 221 -4.91 -30.73 -10.72
CA ILE A 221 -4.04 -30.07 -11.69
C ILE A 221 -4.81 -29.02 -12.50
N GLY A 222 -6.07 -29.30 -12.83
CA GLY A 222 -6.96 -28.37 -13.52
C GLY A 222 -7.13 -27.07 -12.73
N SER A 223 -7.47 -27.14 -11.44
CA SER A 223 -7.57 -25.95 -10.57
C SER A 223 -6.24 -25.21 -10.46
N MET A 224 -5.13 -25.92 -10.29
CA MET A 224 -3.80 -25.30 -10.22
C MET A 224 -3.43 -24.52 -11.49
N VAL A 225 -3.81 -25.02 -12.68
CA VAL A 225 -3.55 -24.34 -13.94
C VAL A 225 -4.54 -23.20 -14.19
N ALA A 226 -5.82 -23.40 -13.81
CA ALA A 226 -6.85 -22.38 -13.99
C ALA A 226 -6.54 -21.09 -13.20
N GLU A 227 -6.05 -21.23 -11.97
CA GLU A 227 -5.79 -20.11 -11.06
C GLU A 227 -4.32 -19.62 -11.08
N ARG A 228 -3.45 -20.28 -11.86
CA ARG A 228 -2.03 -19.93 -11.85
C ARG A 228 -1.78 -18.55 -12.46
N PRO A 229 -1.10 -17.64 -11.75
CA PRO A 229 -0.64 -16.39 -12.33
C PRO A 229 0.44 -16.64 -13.39
N ASP A 230 0.83 -15.60 -14.11
CA ASP A 230 1.98 -15.64 -15.01
C ASP A 230 3.20 -16.25 -14.33
N TRP A 231 3.94 -17.06 -15.06
CA TRP A 231 5.06 -17.80 -14.48
C TRP A 231 6.35 -16.98 -14.49
N CYS A 232 6.77 -16.52 -13.31
CA CYS A 232 8.07 -15.91 -13.14
C CYS A 232 9.17 -16.96 -13.31
N ILE A 233 10.00 -16.78 -14.36
CA ILE A 233 11.13 -17.66 -14.66
C ILE A 233 12.48 -17.11 -14.21
N SER A 234 12.54 -15.83 -13.84
CA SER A 234 13.74 -15.22 -13.28
C SER A 234 14.10 -15.85 -11.94
N ARG A 235 15.39 -15.88 -11.65
CA ARG A 235 15.94 -16.28 -10.35
C ARG A 235 17.02 -15.29 -9.97
N GLN A 236 16.85 -14.64 -8.82
CA GLN A 236 17.77 -13.66 -8.26
C GLN A 236 18.85 -14.35 -7.41
N ARG A 237 19.47 -15.36 -7.98
CA ARG A 237 20.61 -16.04 -7.36
C ARG A 237 21.83 -15.89 -8.25
N SER A 238 22.86 -15.39 -7.65
CA SER A 238 24.21 -15.45 -8.21
C SER A 238 24.78 -16.86 -8.09
#